data_2299d28cfdf46bd366f7f58ea23edef8
#
_entry.id   2299d28cfdf46bd366f7f58ea23edef8
#
_cell.length_a   1.000
_cell.length_b   1.000
_cell.length_c   1.000
_cell.angle_alpha   90.00
_cell.angle_beta   90.00
_cell.angle_gamma   90.00
#
_symmetry.space_group_name_H-M   'P 1'
#
loop_
_entity.id
_entity.type
_entity.pdbx_description
1 polymer ?
#
loop_
_entity_poly.entity_id
_entity_poly.type
_entity_poly.pdbx_seq_one_letter_code
_entity_poly.pdbx_strand_id
1 'polypeptide(L)'
;GKKTKRIYLDSTASTLMMGAAHDILESFLDHYANSHSTLHFSAKISTQVYDWAHERILSFLKADPNTYTCFFTGSGATAGLNRIARVFRDFRPEKDVAFVSLMEHHSNDLPHRKHASEVIHIPLDNHTGNQPGCMNLEALEEKLHEYQNRINYVDVTGVSNVTGIINPVHEIAKLAHQYGALILIDGAQMAAHLPVQLSGHDDPDCDIDAFVFSGHKTYVPGSPGVVVCRQDILKDIEPEEVGGGMVDDVYVDRYIVKDYFPDREEAGTPNIPGAIALATALEVLERIGMDYILEDETILIENALERMKHIPDIVIYGET
;
A
#
# COMPACT_ATOMS: atom_id res chain seq x y z
N GLY A 1 -13.43 5.12 -40.04
CA GLY A 1 -14.01 5.70 -38.83
C GLY A 1 -13.42 7.09 -38.54
N LYS A 2 -14.23 8.02 -38.00
CA LYS A 2 -13.71 9.31 -37.54
C LYS A 2 -12.75 9.09 -36.37
N LYS A 3 -11.53 9.62 -36.46
CA LYS A 3 -10.62 9.68 -35.32
C LYS A 3 -11.17 10.70 -34.32
N THR A 4 -11.58 10.27 -33.13
CA THR A 4 -11.97 11.13 -32.01
C THR A 4 -10.86 11.11 -30.96
N LYS A 5 -10.59 12.28 -30.34
CA LYS A 5 -9.67 12.37 -29.23
C LYS A 5 -10.26 11.63 -28.03
N ARG A 6 -9.52 10.66 -27.46
CA ARG A 6 -9.89 10.03 -26.20
C ARG A 6 -9.72 11.04 -25.05
N ILE A 7 -10.75 11.17 -24.23
CA ILE A 7 -10.70 11.85 -22.96
C ILE A 7 -10.77 10.78 -21.88
N TYR A 8 -9.77 10.70 -21.01
CA TYR A 8 -9.70 9.73 -19.92
C TYR A 8 -9.76 10.48 -18.58
N LEU A 9 -10.80 10.20 -17.79
CA LEU A 9 -11.10 10.87 -16.52
C LEU A 9 -11.30 9.87 -15.39
N ASP A 10 -10.73 8.67 -15.50
CA ASP A 10 -10.93 7.55 -14.56
C ASP A 10 -9.60 7.07 -13.98
N SER A 11 -8.67 7.99 -13.70
CA SER A 11 -7.37 7.65 -13.10
C SER A 11 -7.49 7.08 -11.68
N THR A 12 -8.54 7.41 -10.96
CA THR A 12 -8.87 6.85 -9.65
C THR A 12 -9.08 5.32 -9.71
N ALA A 13 -9.68 4.81 -10.78
CA ALA A 13 -9.85 3.37 -10.97
C ALA A 13 -8.54 2.70 -11.44
N SER A 14 -7.84 3.31 -12.41
CA SER A 14 -6.53 2.88 -12.90
C SER A 14 -5.88 3.99 -13.70
N THR A 15 -4.60 4.23 -13.54
CA THR A 15 -3.87 5.24 -14.31
C THR A 15 -3.46 4.73 -15.69
N LEU A 16 -3.11 5.67 -16.59
CA LEU A 16 -2.45 5.34 -17.84
C LEU A 16 -0.96 5.05 -17.59
N MET A 17 -0.35 4.29 -18.51
CA MET A 17 1.08 3.97 -18.44
C MET A 17 1.94 5.24 -18.59
N MET A 18 2.87 5.44 -17.65
CA MET A 18 3.89 6.47 -17.73
C MET A 18 4.90 6.14 -18.85
N GLY A 19 5.28 7.13 -19.66
CA GLY A 19 6.23 6.90 -20.77
C GLY A 19 7.56 6.30 -20.32
N ALA A 20 8.18 6.85 -19.27
CA ALA A 20 9.44 6.31 -18.74
C ALA A 20 9.32 4.86 -18.25
N ALA A 21 8.20 4.50 -17.62
CA ALA A 21 7.93 3.13 -17.20
C ALA A 21 7.72 2.17 -18.39
N HIS A 22 7.13 2.65 -19.47
CA HIS A 22 7.00 1.90 -20.72
C HIS A 22 8.37 1.66 -21.38
N ASP A 23 9.18 2.70 -21.50
CA ASP A 23 10.48 2.63 -22.19
C ASP A 23 11.45 1.69 -21.46
N ILE A 24 11.49 1.73 -20.12
CA ILE A 24 12.32 0.79 -19.36
C ILE A 24 11.81 -0.64 -19.47
N LEU A 25 10.50 -0.84 -19.54
CA LEU A 25 9.89 -2.15 -19.73
C LEU A 25 10.32 -2.76 -21.09
N GLU A 26 10.22 -2.01 -22.18
CA GLU A 26 10.69 -2.47 -23.49
C GLU A 26 12.18 -2.83 -23.47
N SER A 27 13.03 -1.93 -22.94
CA SER A 27 14.47 -2.17 -22.84
C SER A 27 14.83 -3.39 -21.99
N PHE A 28 14.10 -3.62 -20.89
CA PHE A 28 14.34 -4.78 -20.05
C PHE A 28 13.94 -6.09 -20.71
N LEU A 29 12.82 -6.11 -21.45
CA LEU A 29 12.33 -7.32 -22.11
C LEU A 29 13.30 -7.86 -23.17
N ASP A 30 14.11 -7.01 -23.80
CA ASP A 30 15.16 -7.44 -24.72
C ASP A 30 16.27 -8.26 -24.03
N HIS A 31 16.40 -8.13 -22.70
CA HIS A 31 17.42 -8.80 -21.88
C HIS A 31 16.84 -9.68 -20.78
N TYR A 32 15.53 -9.89 -20.80
CA TYR A 32 14.81 -10.61 -19.75
C TYR A 32 15.38 -12.01 -19.47
N ALA A 33 15.53 -12.30 -18.21
CA ALA A 33 15.75 -13.63 -17.68
C ALA A 33 15.05 -13.75 -16.32
N ASN A 34 14.92 -14.96 -15.78
CA ASN A 34 14.39 -15.15 -14.44
C ASN A 34 15.35 -14.56 -13.38
N SER A 35 14.79 -14.04 -12.29
CA SER A 35 15.51 -13.68 -11.06
C SER A 35 15.95 -14.93 -10.27
N HIS A 36 16.57 -14.75 -9.12
CA HIS A 36 17.09 -15.83 -8.25
C HIS A 36 18.18 -16.70 -8.88
N SER A 37 18.84 -16.21 -9.94
CA SER A 37 19.97 -16.87 -10.56
C SER A 37 21.10 -15.88 -10.83
N THR A 38 22.32 -16.31 -10.57
CA THR A 38 23.54 -15.55 -10.89
C THR A 38 24.44 -16.27 -11.88
N LEU A 39 23.95 -17.35 -12.50
CA LEU A 39 24.76 -18.24 -13.33
C LEU A 39 25.13 -17.65 -14.69
N HIS A 40 24.26 -16.81 -15.26
CA HIS A 40 24.53 -16.18 -16.55
C HIS A 40 24.20 -14.66 -16.54
N PHE A 41 24.69 -13.95 -17.53
CA PHE A 41 24.67 -12.48 -17.57
C PHE A 41 23.28 -11.88 -17.43
N SER A 42 22.30 -12.32 -18.23
CA SER A 42 20.93 -11.79 -18.17
C SER A 42 20.25 -12.05 -16.83
N ALA A 43 20.48 -13.23 -16.21
CA ALA A 43 19.92 -13.53 -14.90
C ALA A 43 20.50 -12.62 -13.80
N LYS A 44 21.80 -12.31 -13.88
CA LYS A 44 22.42 -11.33 -12.96
C LYS A 44 21.77 -9.95 -13.08
N ILE A 45 21.55 -9.48 -14.32
CA ILE A 45 20.87 -8.19 -14.55
C ILE A 45 19.45 -8.25 -13.98
N SER A 46 18.66 -9.28 -14.31
CA SER A 46 17.29 -9.41 -13.81
C SER A 46 17.22 -9.40 -12.29
N THR A 47 18.12 -10.12 -11.62
CA THR A 47 18.20 -10.13 -10.16
C THR A 47 18.52 -8.73 -9.62
N GLN A 48 19.58 -8.09 -10.13
CA GLN A 48 20.01 -6.77 -9.66
C GLN A 48 18.94 -5.69 -9.83
N VAL A 49 18.25 -5.65 -10.98
CA VAL A 49 17.19 -4.64 -11.20
C VAL A 49 15.91 -4.96 -10.43
N TYR A 50 15.68 -6.23 -10.09
CA TYR A 50 14.58 -6.63 -9.24
C TYR A 50 14.85 -6.26 -7.77
N ASP A 51 16.06 -6.49 -7.27
CA ASP A 51 16.50 -6.04 -5.94
C ASP A 51 16.43 -4.51 -5.84
N TRP A 52 16.89 -3.80 -6.87
CA TRP A 52 16.74 -2.34 -6.95
C TRP A 52 15.28 -1.90 -6.86
N ALA A 53 14.34 -2.65 -7.43
CA ALA A 53 12.93 -2.29 -7.35
C ALA A 53 12.40 -2.32 -5.90
N HIS A 54 12.81 -3.31 -5.09
CA HIS A 54 12.48 -3.35 -3.66
C HIS A 54 13.10 -2.18 -2.89
N GLU A 55 14.40 -1.93 -3.10
CA GLU A 55 15.11 -0.81 -2.46
C GLU A 55 14.48 0.54 -2.83
N ARG A 56 14.07 0.71 -4.09
CA ARG A 56 13.46 1.94 -4.57
C ARG A 56 12.12 2.21 -3.88
N ILE A 57 11.29 1.18 -3.67
CA ILE A 57 10.01 1.31 -2.99
C ILE A 57 10.22 1.70 -1.52
N LEU A 58 11.12 1.02 -0.81
CA LEU A 58 11.45 1.36 0.59
C LEU A 58 11.92 2.82 0.70
N SER A 59 12.83 3.24 -0.19
CA SER A 59 13.33 4.62 -0.21
C SER A 59 12.23 5.64 -0.50
N PHE A 60 11.36 5.38 -1.50
CA PHE A 60 10.26 6.27 -1.86
C PHE A 60 9.28 6.49 -0.71
N LEU A 61 9.00 5.43 0.06
CA LEU A 61 8.10 5.48 1.22
C LEU A 61 8.84 5.87 2.52
N LYS A 62 10.13 6.20 2.45
CA LYS A 62 10.97 6.51 3.62
C LYS A 62 10.88 5.45 4.71
N ALA A 63 10.89 4.18 4.31
CA ALA A 63 10.91 3.03 5.21
C ALA A 63 12.37 2.62 5.48
N ASP A 64 12.77 2.49 6.75
CA ASP A 64 14.10 2.03 7.11
C ASP A 64 14.31 0.56 6.68
N PRO A 65 15.24 0.26 5.76
CA PRO A 65 15.47 -1.09 5.24
C PRO A 65 15.97 -2.09 6.29
N ASN A 66 16.45 -1.62 7.45
CA ASN A 66 16.82 -2.50 8.57
C ASN A 66 15.60 -2.98 9.36
N THR A 67 14.49 -2.28 9.27
CA THR A 67 13.26 -2.57 10.02
C THR A 67 12.15 -3.08 9.11
N TYR A 68 12.07 -2.57 7.89
CA TYR A 68 11.02 -2.89 6.93
C TYR A 68 11.52 -3.77 5.79
N THR A 69 10.59 -4.50 5.21
CA THR A 69 10.76 -5.17 3.92
C THR A 69 9.67 -4.73 2.95
N CYS A 70 9.99 -4.80 1.66
CA CYS A 70 9.04 -4.64 0.56
C CYS A 70 8.95 -5.96 -0.18
N PHE A 71 7.74 -6.41 -0.52
CA PHE A 71 7.53 -7.54 -1.41
C PHE A 71 6.31 -7.32 -2.32
N PHE A 72 6.32 -8.04 -3.46
CA PHE A 72 5.30 -7.90 -4.48
C PHE A 72 4.24 -8.98 -4.38
N THR A 73 2.98 -8.59 -4.71
CA THR A 73 1.82 -9.49 -4.64
C THR A 73 1.06 -9.52 -5.97
N GLY A 74 0.19 -10.51 -6.16
CA GLY A 74 -0.55 -10.72 -7.40
C GLY A 74 -1.55 -9.61 -7.74
N SER A 75 -2.75 -9.65 -7.16
CA SER A 75 -3.89 -8.80 -7.55
C SER A 75 -3.89 -7.42 -6.87
N GLY A 76 -2.84 -6.62 -7.08
CA GLY A 76 -2.75 -5.26 -6.54
C GLY A 76 -2.83 -5.22 -5.01
N ALA A 77 -3.30 -4.10 -4.45
CA ALA A 77 -3.48 -3.94 -3.01
C ALA A 77 -4.40 -5.00 -2.39
N THR A 78 -5.40 -5.48 -3.11
CA THR A 78 -6.30 -6.53 -2.61
C THR A 78 -5.57 -7.77 -2.11
N ALA A 79 -4.56 -8.26 -2.86
CA ALA A 79 -3.76 -9.41 -2.41
C ALA A 79 -2.93 -9.07 -1.18
N GLY A 80 -2.30 -7.89 -1.14
CA GLY A 80 -1.50 -7.43 -0.01
C GLY A 80 -2.32 -7.26 1.27
N LEU A 81 -3.49 -6.63 1.18
CA LEU A 81 -4.41 -6.42 2.31
C LEU A 81 -4.91 -7.74 2.90
N ASN A 82 -5.28 -8.72 2.03
CA ASN A 82 -5.63 -10.07 2.50
C ASN A 82 -4.47 -10.73 3.24
N ARG A 83 -3.24 -10.58 2.71
CA ARG A 83 -2.04 -11.15 3.32
C ARG A 83 -1.75 -10.54 4.69
N ILE A 84 -1.74 -9.22 4.80
CA ILE A 84 -1.43 -8.52 6.06
C ILE A 84 -2.53 -8.74 7.11
N ALA A 85 -3.81 -8.76 6.74
CA ALA A 85 -4.88 -9.08 7.67
C ALA A 85 -4.70 -10.49 8.29
N ARG A 86 -4.26 -11.49 7.49
CA ARG A 86 -3.90 -12.81 7.98
C ARG A 86 -2.66 -12.77 8.87
N VAL A 87 -1.60 -12.09 8.43
CA VAL A 87 -0.35 -11.97 9.18
C VAL A 87 -0.59 -11.35 10.56
N PHE A 88 -1.36 -10.28 10.67
CA PHE A 88 -1.64 -9.63 11.94
C PHE A 88 -2.42 -10.54 12.89
N ARG A 89 -3.39 -11.32 12.36
CA ARG A 89 -4.09 -12.34 13.14
C ARG A 89 -3.11 -13.39 13.69
N ASP A 90 -2.21 -13.89 12.86
CA ASP A 90 -1.31 -14.97 13.21
C ASP A 90 -0.14 -14.47 14.11
N PHE A 91 0.24 -13.20 13.98
CA PHE A 91 1.26 -12.55 14.80
C PHE A 91 0.81 -12.32 16.26
N ARG A 92 -0.48 -12.01 16.46
CA ARG A 92 -1.08 -11.78 17.79
C ARG A 92 -2.38 -12.56 17.93
N PRO A 93 -2.33 -13.89 17.98
CA PRO A 93 -3.54 -14.73 17.98
C PRO A 93 -4.42 -14.54 19.22
N GLU A 94 -3.88 -13.98 20.30
CA GLU A 94 -4.60 -13.63 21.52
C GLU A 94 -5.43 -12.34 21.38
N LYS A 95 -5.17 -11.54 20.33
CA LYS A 95 -5.89 -10.30 20.02
C LYS A 95 -6.73 -10.51 18.77
N ASP A 96 -8.04 -10.52 18.94
CA ASP A 96 -8.98 -11.03 17.95
C ASP A 96 -9.87 -9.96 17.28
N VAL A 97 -9.69 -8.67 17.63
CA VAL A 97 -10.48 -7.55 17.14
C VAL A 97 -9.67 -6.70 16.17
N ALA A 98 -10.29 -6.27 15.09
CA ALA A 98 -9.75 -5.28 14.16
C ALA A 98 -10.68 -4.06 14.09
N PHE A 99 -10.11 -2.86 14.06
CA PHE A 99 -10.86 -1.64 13.77
C PHE A 99 -10.62 -1.21 12.33
N VAL A 100 -11.70 -0.82 11.65
CA VAL A 100 -11.69 -0.46 10.23
C VAL A 100 -12.52 0.80 10.05
N SER A 101 -12.10 1.74 9.19
CA SER A 101 -12.94 2.92 8.97
C SER A 101 -14.21 2.60 8.17
N LEU A 102 -15.25 3.44 8.30
CA LEU A 102 -16.45 3.30 7.47
C LEU A 102 -16.27 3.72 6.00
N MET A 103 -15.12 4.31 5.63
CA MET A 103 -14.89 4.77 4.25
C MET A 103 -14.12 3.79 3.39
N GLU A 104 -13.80 2.60 3.90
CA GLU A 104 -12.91 1.67 3.25
C GLU A 104 -13.42 1.15 1.90
N HIS A 105 -12.51 0.97 0.97
CA HIS A 105 -12.78 0.19 -0.23
C HIS A 105 -13.03 -1.28 0.16
N HIS A 106 -13.87 -1.99 -0.59
CA HIS A 106 -14.17 -3.42 -0.31
C HIS A 106 -12.90 -4.29 -0.19
N SER A 107 -11.83 -3.94 -0.92
CA SER A 107 -10.54 -4.63 -0.82
C SER A 107 -9.86 -4.45 0.53
N ASN A 108 -10.22 -3.40 1.26
CA ASN A 108 -9.70 -3.09 2.59
C ASN A 108 -10.67 -3.37 3.74
N ASP A 109 -11.94 -3.63 3.47
CA ASP A 109 -12.93 -4.02 4.48
C ASP A 109 -13.07 -5.56 4.60
N LEU A 110 -13.23 -6.24 3.46
CA LEU A 110 -13.57 -7.67 3.45
C LEU A 110 -12.47 -8.60 3.99
N PRO A 111 -11.16 -8.34 3.79
CA PRO A 111 -10.12 -9.17 4.38
C PRO A 111 -10.17 -9.21 5.91
N HIS A 112 -10.48 -8.09 6.55
CA HIS A 112 -10.57 -8.01 8.00
C HIS A 112 -11.74 -8.82 8.55
N ARG A 113 -12.90 -8.75 7.88
CA ARG A 113 -14.07 -9.61 8.20
C ARG A 113 -13.79 -11.10 8.04
N LYS A 114 -12.85 -11.47 7.18
CA LYS A 114 -12.44 -12.86 6.96
C LYS A 114 -11.46 -13.36 8.03
N HIS A 115 -10.58 -12.51 8.51
CA HIS A 115 -9.43 -12.91 9.31
C HIS A 115 -9.53 -12.53 10.80
N ALA A 116 -10.19 -11.42 11.18
CA ALA A 116 -10.47 -11.10 12.56
C ALA A 116 -11.72 -11.83 13.05
N SER A 117 -11.81 -12.11 14.36
CA SER A 117 -13.01 -12.67 14.95
C SER A 117 -14.14 -11.64 15.06
N GLU A 118 -13.76 -10.38 15.25
CA GLU A 118 -14.68 -9.25 15.34
C GLU A 118 -14.08 -8.03 14.62
N VAL A 119 -14.90 -7.36 13.81
CA VAL A 119 -14.53 -6.12 13.14
C VAL A 119 -15.44 -4.99 13.62
N ILE A 120 -14.83 -3.95 14.15
CA ILE A 120 -15.52 -2.73 14.59
C ILE A 120 -15.28 -1.63 13.56
N HIS A 121 -16.35 -1.13 12.98
CA HIS A 121 -16.27 0.01 12.06
C HIS A 121 -16.27 1.32 12.82
N ILE A 122 -15.20 2.10 12.68
CA ILE A 122 -15.07 3.41 13.29
C ILE A 122 -15.79 4.43 12.41
N PRO A 123 -16.70 5.24 12.97
CA PRO A 123 -17.46 6.24 12.23
C PRO A 123 -16.54 7.35 11.69
N LEU A 124 -17.08 8.10 10.74
CA LEU A 124 -16.43 9.30 10.21
C LEU A 124 -16.83 10.52 11.01
N ASP A 125 -15.98 11.55 11.01
CA ASP A 125 -16.30 12.83 11.62
C ASP A 125 -17.45 13.52 10.86
N ASN A 126 -18.50 13.91 11.58
CA ASN A 126 -19.73 14.49 11.04
C ASN A 126 -19.63 16.03 10.84
N HIS A 127 -18.55 16.55 10.29
CA HIS A 127 -18.35 17.98 10.01
C HIS A 127 -18.32 18.92 11.23
N THR A 128 -18.25 18.37 12.45
CA THR A 128 -18.16 19.14 13.69
C THR A 128 -16.78 19.11 14.33
N GLY A 129 -15.91 18.22 13.86
CA GLY A 129 -14.54 18.07 14.33
C GLY A 129 -13.52 18.88 13.52
N ASN A 130 -12.25 18.67 13.82
CA ASN A 130 -11.14 19.36 13.17
C ASN A 130 -10.82 18.83 11.77
N GLN A 131 -11.35 17.65 11.41
CA GLN A 131 -11.06 16.95 10.15
C GLN A 131 -12.33 16.31 9.57
N PRO A 132 -13.24 17.10 9.00
CA PRO A 132 -14.54 16.62 8.52
C PRO A 132 -14.39 15.48 7.51
N GLY A 133 -15.19 14.42 7.71
CA GLY A 133 -15.21 13.25 6.82
C GLY A 133 -14.09 12.22 6.99
N CYS A 134 -13.03 12.52 7.76
CA CYS A 134 -12.00 11.56 8.14
C CYS A 134 -12.52 10.53 9.16
N MET A 135 -11.73 9.48 9.44
CA MET A 135 -11.99 8.60 10.58
C MET A 135 -12.08 9.45 11.86
N ASN A 136 -13.14 9.28 12.64
CA ASN A 136 -13.35 10.04 13.86
C ASN A 136 -12.38 9.58 14.96
N LEU A 137 -11.42 10.44 15.32
CA LEU A 137 -10.36 10.11 16.29
C LEU A 137 -10.89 9.95 17.72
N GLU A 138 -11.90 10.72 18.12
CA GLU A 138 -12.52 10.59 19.44
C GLU A 138 -13.21 9.23 19.58
N ALA A 139 -14.01 8.84 18.57
CA ALA A 139 -14.65 7.54 18.53
C ALA A 139 -13.63 6.39 18.44
N LEU A 140 -12.52 6.59 17.73
CA LEU A 140 -11.41 5.63 17.69
C LEU A 140 -10.82 5.45 19.08
N GLU A 141 -10.51 6.54 19.79
CA GLU A 141 -9.91 6.49 21.13
C GLU A 141 -10.84 5.81 22.14
N GLU A 142 -12.13 6.14 22.11
CA GLU A 142 -13.14 5.48 22.97
C GLU A 142 -13.14 3.97 22.74
N LYS A 143 -13.11 3.52 21.47
CA LYS A 143 -13.10 2.11 21.14
C LYS A 143 -11.76 1.43 21.48
N LEU A 144 -10.63 2.10 21.27
CA LEU A 144 -9.32 1.59 21.68
C LEU A 144 -9.26 1.36 23.19
N HIS A 145 -9.82 2.27 23.98
CA HIS A 145 -9.94 2.10 25.43
C HIS A 145 -10.85 0.94 25.82
N GLU A 146 -12.01 0.79 25.16
CA GLU A 146 -12.97 -0.29 25.42
C GLU A 146 -12.36 -1.67 25.10
N TYR A 147 -11.63 -1.80 23.99
CA TYR A 147 -11.11 -3.05 23.47
C TYR A 147 -9.61 -3.27 23.70
N GLN A 148 -8.93 -2.46 24.54
CA GLN A 148 -7.46 -2.44 24.68
C GLN A 148 -6.81 -3.82 24.88
N ASN A 149 -7.49 -4.79 25.50
CA ASN A 149 -6.97 -6.15 25.71
C ASN A 149 -7.21 -7.08 24.53
N ARG A 150 -8.07 -6.70 23.57
CA ARG A 150 -8.50 -7.52 22.44
C ARG A 150 -8.10 -6.94 21.09
N ILE A 151 -7.86 -5.62 21.02
CA ILE A 151 -7.52 -4.95 19.77
C ILE A 151 -6.17 -5.46 19.23
N ASN A 152 -6.18 -5.95 18.00
CA ASN A 152 -4.98 -6.36 17.28
C ASN A 152 -4.41 -5.19 16.48
N TYR A 153 -5.25 -4.60 15.62
CA TYR A 153 -4.83 -3.53 14.74
C TYR A 153 -5.96 -2.57 14.36
N VAL A 154 -5.56 -1.39 13.94
CA VAL A 154 -6.40 -0.41 13.25
C VAL A 154 -6.03 -0.43 11.78
N ASP A 155 -7.03 -0.37 10.90
CA ASP A 155 -6.85 -0.29 9.47
C ASP A 155 -7.61 0.91 8.90
N VAL A 156 -6.96 1.66 8.02
CA VAL A 156 -7.55 2.84 7.40
C VAL A 156 -6.97 3.11 6.01
N THR A 157 -7.84 3.52 5.08
CA THR A 157 -7.37 4.07 3.80
C THR A 157 -6.68 5.43 4.00
N GLY A 158 -5.53 5.62 3.38
CA GLY A 158 -4.84 6.93 3.42
C GLY A 158 -5.63 8.02 2.70
N VAL A 159 -6.28 7.66 1.57
CA VAL A 159 -7.13 8.56 0.77
C VAL A 159 -8.34 7.79 0.26
N SER A 160 -9.53 8.34 0.48
CA SER A 160 -10.77 7.73 -0.02
C SER A 160 -10.84 7.77 -1.55
N ASN A 161 -11.08 6.62 -2.18
CA ASN A 161 -11.29 6.52 -3.62
C ASN A 161 -12.64 7.11 -4.09
N VAL A 162 -13.53 7.45 -3.17
CA VAL A 162 -14.87 8.00 -3.47
C VAL A 162 -14.94 9.48 -3.24
N THR A 163 -14.47 9.95 -2.08
CA THR A 163 -14.60 11.35 -1.67
C THR A 163 -13.30 12.15 -1.85
N GLY A 164 -12.15 11.49 -1.97
CA GLY A 164 -10.83 12.14 -2.00
C GLY A 164 -10.35 12.63 -0.63
N ILE A 165 -11.10 12.37 0.44
CA ILE A 165 -10.72 12.75 1.81
C ILE A 165 -9.43 12.03 2.20
N ILE A 166 -8.49 12.80 2.76
CA ILE A 166 -7.18 12.35 3.24
C ILE A 166 -7.26 12.12 4.74
N ASN A 167 -7.03 10.88 5.20
CA ASN A 167 -6.98 10.58 6.61
C ASN A 167 -5.65 10.98 7.27
N PRO A 168 -5.66 11.41 8.54
CA PRO A 168 -4.44 11.75 9.29
C PRO A 168 -3.74 10.47 9.79
N VAL A 169 -3.15 9.72 8.88
CA VAL A 169 -2.66 8.34 9.13
C VAL A 169 -1.64 8.26 10.28
N HIS A 170 -0.80 9.28 10.48
CA HIS A 170 0.19 9.31 11.55
C HIS A 170 -0.41 9.62 12.93
N GLU A 171 -1.48 10.40 12.98
CA GLU A 171 -2.24 10.62 14.22
C GLU A 171 -3.01 9.35 14.60
N ILE A 172 -3.59 8.66 13.63
CA ILE A 172 -4.26 7.36 13.82
C ILE A 172 -3.24 6.30 14.28
N ALA A 173 -2.05 6.25 13.66
CA ALA A 173 -0.96 5.35 14.05
C ALA A 173 -0.55 5.57 15.51
N LYS A 174 -0.27 6.82 15.86
CA LYS A 174 0.09 7.20 17.22
C LYS A 174 -0.96 6.75 18.23
N LEU A 175 -2.22 7.01 17.93
CA LEU A 175 -3.31 6.62 18.82
C LEU A 175 -3.43 5.09 18.93
N ALA A 176 -3.32 4.35 17.82
CA ALA A 176 -3.31 2.89 17.83
C ALA A 176 -2.17 2.33 18.70
N HIS A 177 -0.95 2.83 18.52
CA HIS A 177 0.23 2.36 19.26
C HIS A 177 0.15 2.65 20.76
N GLN A 178 -0.42 3.77 21.17
CA GLN A 178 -0.63 4.10 22.59
C GLN A 178 -1.51 3.06 23.32
N TYR A 179 -2.40 2.39 22.58
CA TYR A 179 -3.21 1.29 23.09
C TYR A 179 -2.67 -0.10 22.72
N GLY A 180 -1.44 -0.15 22.17
CA GLY A 180 -0.76 -1.39 21.80
C GLY A 180 -1.41 -2.12 20.61
N ALA A 181 -2.15 -1.42 19.74
CA ALA A 181 -2.63 -1.91 18.47
C ALA A 181 -1.60 -1.68 17.37
N LEU A 182 -1.58 -2.53 16.34
CA LEU A 182 -0.83 -2.29 15.10
C LEU A 182 -1.60 -1.34 14.18
N ILE A 183 -0.92 -0.82 13.15
CA ILE A 183 -1.53 0.03 12.12
C ILE A 183 -1.26 -0.51 10.72
N LEU A 184 -2.33 -0.64 9.92
CA LEU A 184 -2.30 -0.95 8.49
C LEU A 184 -2.86 0.22 7.70
N ILE A 185 -2.17 0.63 6.65
CA ILE A 185 -2.64 1.69 5.75
C ILE A 185 -2.88 1.13 4.35
N ASP A 186 -4.12 1.25 3.86
CA ASP A 186 -4.40 1.14 2.43
C ASP A 186 -3.95 2.42 1.72
N GLY A 187 -2.78 2.35 1.11
CA GLY A 187 -2.15 3.41 0.35
C GLY A 187 -2.51 3.43 -1.13
N ALA A 188 -3.54 2.69 -1.57
CA ALA A 188 -3.86 2.50 -2.99
C ALA A 188 -4.11 3.81 -3.75
N GLN A 189 -4.70 4.81 -3.08
CA GLN A 189 -4.88 6.16 -3.63
C GLN A 189 -3.83 7.15 -3.12
N MET A 190 -3.07 6.80 -2.08
CA MET A 190 -2.12 7.71 -1.44
C MET A 190 -0.76 7.70 -2.13
N ALA A 191 -0.26 6.52 -2.51
CA ALA A 191 1.13 6.33 -2.92
C ALA A 191 1.56 7.15 -4.14
N ALA A 192 0.65 7.46 -5.07
CA ALA A 192 0.97 8.22 -6.28
C ALA A 192 0.78 9.74 -6.14
N HIS A 193 0.12 10.21 -5.07
CA HIS A 193 -0.41 11.57 -4.96
C HIS A 193 0.11 12.34 -3.74
N LEU A 194 0.51 11.64 -2.67
CA LEU A 194 0.93 12.26 -1.42
C LEU A 194 2.35 11.88 -1.04
N PRO A 195 3.09 12.77 -0.37
CA PRO A 195 4.32 12.36 0.31
C PRO A 195 3.99 11.36 1.41
N VAL A 196 4.70 10.24 1.42
CA VAL A 196 4.53 9.17 2.42
C VAL A 196 5.84 9.00 3.19
N GLN A 197 5.74 8.85 4.49
CA GLN A 197 6.85 8.49 5.37
C GLN A 197 6.40 7.37 6.30
N LEU A 198 6.99 6.19 6.19
CA LEU A 198 6.59 5.05 7.02
C LEU A 198 7.33 5.01 8.35
N SER A 199 8.56 5.53 8.40
CA SER A 199 9.37 5.49 9.61
C SER A 199 10.25 6.72 9.78
N GLY A 200 10.87 6.84 10.96
CA GLY A 200 11.82 7.90 11.25
C GLY A 200 11.16 9.20 11.68
N HIS A 201 9.96 9.15 12.25
CA HIS A 201 9.34 10.29 12.91
C HIS A 201 10.03 10.58 14.26
N ASP A 202 9.97 11.83 14.72
CA ASP A 202 10.46 12.22 16.06
C ASP A 202 9.76 11.44 17.18
N ASP A 203 8.48 11.13 16.97
CA ASP A 203 7.69 10.23 17.82
C ASP A 203 7.51 8.88 17.08
N PRO A 204 8.14 7.80 17.55
CA PRO A 204 8.06 6.50 16.89
C PRO A 204 6.65 5.90 16.88
N ASP A 205 5.74 6.36 17.73
CA ASP A 205 4.33 5.92 17.69
C ASP A 205 3.61 6.44 16.43
N CYS A 206 4.18 7.39 15.69
CA CYS A 206 3.68 7.86 14.40
C CYS A 206 4.12 6.98 13.20
N ASP A 207 5.04 6.04 13.39
CA ASP A 207 5.50 5.14 12.34
C ASP A 207 4.39 4.13 11.95
N ILE A 208 4.41 3.67 10.71
CA ILE A 208 3.37 2.79 10.14
C ILE A 208 3.89 1.34 10.12
N ASP A 209 3.14 0.37 10.70
CA ASP A 209 3.57 -1.03 10.73
C ASP A 209 3.49 -1.73 9.37
N ALA A 210 2.43 -1.45 8.61
CA ALA A 210 2.27 -1.97 7.25
C ALA A 210 1.55 -0.98 6.33
N PHE A 211 2.01 -0.92 5.08
CA PHE A 211 1.48 -0.07 4.02
C PHE A 211 1.32 -0.88 2.74
N VAL A 212 0.15 -0.81 2.11
CA VAL A 212 -0.19 -1.61 0.93
C VAL A 212 -0.69 -0.70 -0.19
N PHE A 213 -0.18 -0.88 -1.42
CA PHE A 213 -0.66 -0.11 -2.56
C PHE A 213 -0.68 -0.90 -3.88
N SER A 214 -1.21 -0.30 -4.92
CA SER A 214 -1.37 -0.93 -6.25
C SER A 214 -0.58 -0.18 -7.31
N GLY A 215 0.31 -0.87 -8.00
CA GLY A 215 1.10 -0.24 -9.06
C GLY A 215 0.26 0.23 -10.26
N HIS A 216 -0.89 -0.43 -10.56
CA HIS A 216 -1.77 0.02 -11.65
C HIS A 216 -2.44 1.38 -11.38
N LYS A 217 -2.43 1.87 -10.15
CA LYS A 217 -2.84 3.23 -9.76
C LYS A 217 -1.66 4.19 -9.64
N THR A 218 -0.45 3.65 -9.78
CA THR A 218 0.81 4.39 -9.72
C THR A 218 1.47 4.40 -11.10
N TYR A 219 0.68 4.73 -12.13
CA TYR A 219 1.07 4.93 -13.52
C TYR A 219 1.67 3.72 -14.24
N VAL A 220 1.45 2.49 -13.74
CA VAL A 220 1.96 1.25 -14.37
C VAL A 220 0.88 0.16 -14.42
N PRO A 221 -0.05 0.22 -15.41
CA PRO A 221 -1.00 -0.86 -15.64
C PRO A 221 -0.29 -2.22 -15.83
N GLY A 222 -0.77 -3.27 -15.16
CA GLY A 222 -0.18 -4.60 -15.21
C GLY A 222 0.97 -4.85 -14.23
N SER A 223 1.37 -3.85 -13.43
CA SER A 223 2.33 -4.04 -12.35
C SER A 223 1.71 -4.78 -11.14
N PRO A 224 2.55 -5.34 -10.27
CA PRO A 224 2.08 -6.03 -9.07
C PRO A 224 1.46 -5.08 -8.03
N GLY A 225 0.81 -5.65 -7.02
CA GLY A 225 0.58 -5.01 -5.74
C GLY A 225 1.87 -4.96 -4.94
N VAL A 226 1.94 -4.05 -4.01
CA VAL A 226 3.11 -3.83 -3.15
C VAL A 226 2.68 -3.87 -1.69
N VAL A 227 3.44 -4.60 -0.89
CA VAL A 227 3.35 -4.59 0.57
C VAL A 227 4.68 -4.10 1.12
N VAL A 228 4.64 -3.12 2.00
CA VAL A 228 5.76 -2.72 2.86
C VAL A 228 5.34 -2.97 4.29
N CYS A 229 6.10 -3.78 5.02
CA CYS A 229 5.76 -4.20 6.37
C CYS A 229 7.02 -4.36 7.23
N ARG A 230 6.88 -4.17 8.52
CA ARG A 230 7.95 -4.45 9.49
C ARG A 230 8.34 -5.92 9.44
N GLN A 231 9.65 -6.18 9.40
CA GLN A 231 10.21 -7.53 9.32
C GLN A 231 9.91 -8.38 10.57
N ASP A 232 9.91 -7.77 11.74
CA ASP A 232 9.64 -8.45 13.01
C ASP A 232 8.22 -9.02 13.09
N ILE A 233 7.25 -8.42 12.39
CA ILE A 233 5.87 -8.91 12.29
C ILE A 233 5.78 -10.16 11.38
N LEU A 234 6.60 -10.19 10.33
CA LEU A 234 6.59 -11.27 9.33
C LEU A 234 7.46 -12.46 9.71
N LYS A 235 8.51 -12.22 10.49
CA LYS A 235 9.64 -13.13 10.68
C LYS A 235 9.24 -14.54 11.09
N ASP A 236 8.29 -14.68 12.01
CA ASP A 236 7.89 -15.97 12.59
C ASP A 236 6.55 -16.48 12.01
N ILE A 237 5.99 -15.77 11.03
CA ILE A 237 4.73 -16.14 10.37
C ILE A 237 5.03 -16.91 9.10
N GLU A 238 4.31 -18.02 8.88
CA GLU A 238 4.41 -18.76 7.63
C GLU A 238 3.94 -17.90 6.45
N PRO A 239 4.72 -17.79 5.36
CA PRO A 239 4.30 -17.04 4.17
C PRO A 239 2.96 -17.54 3.61
N GLU A 240 2.19 -16.66 2.98
CA GLU A 240 0.88 -17.00 2.37
C GLU A 240 1.03 -18.02 1.24
N GLU A 241 2.04 -17.83 0.41
CA GLU A 241 2.35 -18.69 -0.73
C GLU A 241 3.67 -19.39 -0.48
N VAL A 242 3.70 -20.70 -0.73
CA VAL A 242 4.91 -21.51 -0.61
C VAL A 242 5.29 -22.10 -1.97
N GLY A 243 6.58 -22.08 -2.30
CA GLY A 243 7.04 -22.56 -3.60
C GLY A 243 8.53 -22.34 -3.86
N GLY A 244 8.92 -22.45 -5.11
CA GLY A 244 10.31 -22.19 -5.51
C GLY A 244 10.72 -20.73 -5.26
N GLY A 245 11.98 -20.50 -4.95
CA GLY A 245 12.55 -19.18 -4.71
C GLY A 245 12.60 -18.78 -3.23
N MET A 246 11.62 -19.20 -2.43
CA MET A 246 11.47 -18.78 -1.04
C MET A 246 11.98 -19.79 0.01
N VAL A 247 12.49 -20.94 -0.43
CA VAL A 247 13.02 -22.01 0.42
C VAL A 247 14.52 -22.14 0.32
N ASP A 248 15.17 -22.47 1.43
CA ASP A 248 16.59 -22.85 1.47
C ASP A 248 16.76 -24.34 1.15
N ASP A 249 15.94 -25.19 1.78
CA ASP A 249 16.01 -26.64 1.59
C ASP A 249 14.61 -27.26 1.48
N VAL A 250 14.51 -28.33 0.70
CA VAL A 250 13.30 -29.15 0.56
C VAL A 250 13.64 -30.62 0.78
N TYR A 251 12.98 -31.24 1.75
CA TYR A 251 13.06 -32.65 2.08
C TYR A 251 11.77 -33.37 1.69
N VAL A 252 11.74 -34.66 1.82
CA VAL A 252 10.52 -35.45 1.50
C VAL A 252 9.37 -35.17 2.47
N ASP A 253 9.69 -34.84 3.70
CA ASP A 253 8.73 -34.66 4.81
C ASP A 253 8.61 -33.22 5.33
N ARG A 254 9.47 -32.31 4.90
CA ARG A 254 9.50 -30.89 5.33
C ARG A 254 10.22 -30.00 4.34
N TYR A 255 10.07 -28.72 4.52
CA TYR A 255 10.87 -27.67 3.84
C TYR A 255 11.36 -26.65 4.87
N ILE A 256 12.36 -25.88 4.49
CA ILE A 256 12.92 -24.78 5.28
C ILE A 256 12.74 -23.50 4.48
N VAL A 257 11.94 -22.58 5.02
CA VAL A 257 11.75 -21.24 4.46
C VAL A 257 13.01 -20.41 4.69
N LYS A 258 13.40 -19.59 3.75
CA LYS A 258 14.47 -18.61 3.92
C LYS A 258 14.21 -17.72 5.13
N ASP A 259 15.24 -17.33 5.82
CA ASP A 259 15.18 -16.46 7.00
C ASP A 259 15.39 -14.98 6.68
N TYR A 260 15.59 -14.65 5.41
CA TYR A 260 15.85 -13.27 4.93
C TYR A 260 14.75 -12.77 3.99
N PHE A 261 14.60 -11.43 3.99
CA PHE A 261 13.64 -10.69 3.19
C PHE A 261 14.29 -10.06 1.94
N PRO A 262 13.52 -9.83 0.86
CA PRO A 262 12.11 -10.16 0.69
C PRO A 262 11.83 -11.61 0.25
N ASP A 263 12.85 -12.39 -0.05
CA ASP A 263 12.78 -13.69 -0.71
C ASP A 263 11.80 -14.67 -0.05
N ARG A 264 11.72 -14.68 1.29
CA ARG A 264 10.80 -15.56 2.00
C ARG A 264 9.32 -15.26 1.70
N GLU A 265 8.99 -14.04 1.27
CA GLU A 265 7.62 -13.62 1.01
C GLU A 265 7.22 -13.73 -0.47
N GLU A 266 8.15 -14.11 -1.36
CA GLU A 266 7.93 -14.15 -2.80
C GLU A 266 8.18 -15.55 -3.37
N ALA A 267 7.11 -16.35 -3.46
CA ALA A 267 7.16 -17.69 -4.05
C ALA A 267 6.97 -17.66 -5.57
N GLY A 268 7.76 -18.46 -6.29
CA GLY A 268 7.67 -18.57 -7.74
C GLY A 268 8.38 -17.45 -8.50
N THR A 269 8.13 -17.36 -9.81
CA THR A 269 8.68 -16.28 -10.63
C THR A 269 7.79 -15.04 -10.52
N PRO A 270 8.28 -13.93 -9.94
CA PRO A 270 7.49 -12.74 -9.74
C PRO A 270 7.25 -11.97 -11.05
N ASN A 271 6.40 -10.95 -11.00
CA ASN A 271 6.22 -10.00 -12.09
C ASN A 271 7.40 -9.01 -12.16
N ILE A 272 8.60 -9.51 -12.50
CA ILE A 272 9.83 -8.72 -12.57
C ILE A 272 9.67 -7.48 -13.46
N PRO A 273 9.14 -7.59 -14.72
CA PRO A 273 8.99 -6.43 -15.57
C PRO A 273 8.07 -5.36 -14.98
N GLY A 274 6.96 -5.78 -14.36
CA GLY A 274 6.01 -4.87 -13.72
C GLY A 274 6.59 -4.17 -12.49
N ALA A 275 7.40 -4.86 -11.69
CA ALA A 275 8.10 -4.30 -10.53
C ALA A 275 9.12 -3.24 -10.92
N ILE A 276 9.94 -3.51 -11.96
CA ILE A 276 10.94 -2.55 -12.47
C ILE A 276 10.25 -1.31 -13.06
N ALA A 277 9.20 -1.50 -13.84
CA ALA A 277 8.43 -0.38 -14.39
C ALA A 277 7.82 0.48 -13.27
N LEU A 278 7.29 -0.15 -12.21
CA LEU A 278 6.75 0.55 -11.05
C LEU A 278 7.83 1.33 -10.30
N ALA A 279 8.97 0.71 -10.02
CA ALA A 279 10.10 1.39 -9.37
C ALA A 279 10.58 2.60 -10.19
N THR A 280 10.58 2.48 -11.52
CA THR A 280 10.89 3.60 -12.43
C THR A 280 9.85 4.71 -12.35
N ALA A 281 8.57 4.39 -12.28
CA ALA A 281 7.52 5.39 -12.12
C ALA A 281 7.68 6.15 -10.78
N LEU A 282 7.95 5.44 -9.68
CA LEU A 282 8.21 6.05 -8.37
C LEU A 282 9.46 6.95 -8.38
N GLU A 283 10.52 6.54 -9.06
CA GLU A 283 11.72 7.37 -9.25
C GLU A 283 11.39 8.68 -9.99
N VAL A 284 10.52 8.64 -11.00
CA VAL A 284 10.06 9.85 -11.70
C VAL A 284 9.23 10.75 -10.80
N LEU A 285 8.28 10.18 -10.04
CA LEU A 285 7.45 10.95 -9.11
C LEU A 285 8.30 11.62 -8.03
N GLU A 286 9.27 10.91 -7.45
CA GLU A 286 10.18 11.49 -6.46
C GLU A 286 11.04 12.63 -7.04
N ARG A 287 11.53 12.48 -8.28
CA ARG A 287 12.29 13.55 -8.96
C ARG A 287 11.47 14.78 -9.29
N ILE A 288 10.17 14.62 -9.54
CA ILE A 288 9.22 15.74 -9.65
C ILE A 288 9.06 16.39 -8.27
N GLY A 289 8.98 15.60 -7.22
CA GLY A 289 8.74 16.00 -5.85
C GLY A 289 7.28 15.78 -5.45
N MET A 290 7.05 14.92 -4.46
CA MET A 290 5.69 14.57 -4.03
C MET A 290 4.94 15.76 -3.42
N ASP A 291 5.64 16.65 -2.72
CA ASP A 291 5.04 17.89 -2.20
C ASP A 291 4.55 18.81 -3.34
N TYR A 292 5.34 18.90 -4.42
CA TYR A 292 4.96 19.68 -5.61
C TYR A 292 3.76 19.06 -6.33
N ILE A 293 3.71 17.73 -6.42
CA ILE A 293 2.55 17.02 -7.01
C ILE A 293 1.29 17.31 -6.20
N LEU A 294 1.34 17.22 -4.88
CA LEU A 294 0.23 17.54 -3.99
C LEU A 294 -0.25 18.98 -4.15
N GLU A 295 0.69 19.95 -4.24
CA GLU A 295 0.36 21.36 -4.46
C GLU A 295 -0.36 21.57 -5.81
N ASP A 296 0.16 20.98 -6.88
CA ASP A 296 -0.42 21.10 -8.24
C ASP A 296 -1.82 20.47 -8.31
N GLU A 297 -1.99 19.28 -7.73
CA GLU A 297 -3.29 18.58 -7.66
C GLU A 297 -4.30 19.37 -6.82
N THR A 298 -3.87 20.02 -5.74
CA THR A 298 -4.72 20.88 -4.91
C THR A 298 -5.24 22.06 -5.74
N ILE A 299 -4.38 22.73 -6.49
CA ILE A 299 -4.78 23.84 -7.39
C ILE A 299 -5.76 23.35 -8.46
N LEU A 300 -5.53 22.16 -9.02
CA LEU A 300 -6.41 21.59 -10.04
C LEU A 300 -7.80 21.25 -9.50
N ILE A 301 -7.89 20.65 -8.31
CA ILE A 301 -9.18 20.31 -7.72
C ILE A 301 -9.97 21.54 -7.27
N GLU A 302 -9.33 22.55 -6.68
CA GLU A 302 -9.96 23.82 -6.32
C GLU A 302 -10.57 24.49 -7.55
N ASN A 303 -9.83 24.56 -8.65
CA ASN A 303 -10.33 25.07 -9.93
C ASN A 303 -11.51 24.28 -10.48
N ALA A 304 -11.46 22.93 -10.36
CA ALA A 304 -12.55 22.07 -10.82
C ALA A 304 -13.82 22.29 -9.98
N LEU A 305 -13.70 22.29 -8.66
CA LEU A 305 -14.80 22.48 -7.71
C LEU A 305 -15.46 23.86 -7.92
N GLU A 306 -14.67 24.92 -8.05
CA GLU A 306 -15.21 26.27 -8.30
C GLU A 306 -16.04 26.33 -9.59
N ARG A 307 -15.57 25.70 -10.66
CA ARG A 307 -16.32 25.64 -11.93
C ARG A 307 -17.57 24.77 -11.82
N MET A 308 -17.50 23.67 -11.09
CA MET A 308 -18.63 22.75 -10.92
C MET A 308 -19.77 23.36 -10.12
N LYS A 309 -19.49 24.26 -9.15
CA LYS A 309 -20.51 25.02 -8.40
C LYS A 309 -21.43 25.85 -9.30
N HIS A 310 -20.97 26.22 -10.48
CA HIS A 310 -21.74 27.01 -11.45
C HIS A 310 -22.55 26.16 -12.45
N ILE A 311 -22.48 24.82 -12.38
CA ILE A 311 -23.26 23.96 -13.26
C ILE A 311 -24.58 23.59 -12.55
N PRO A 312 -25.74 23.92 -13.14
CA PRO A 312 -27.05 23.60 -12.56
C PRO A 312 -27.20 22.09 -12.31
N ASP A 313 -27.90 21.76 -11.25
CA ASP A 313 -28.31 20.38 -10.91
C ASP A 313 -27.16 19.41 -10.59
N ILE A 314 -25.95 19.92 -10.34
CA ILE A 314 -24.86 19.12 -9.80
C ILE A 314 -24.88 19.16 -8.27
N VAL A 315 -24.76 17.98 -7.65
CA VAL A 315 -24.51 17.83 -6.21
C VAL A 315 -23.09 17.29 -6.06
N ILE A 316 -22.24 18.04 -5.35
CA ILE A 316 -20.87 17.65 -5.04
C ILE A 316 -20.87 17.01 -3.66
N TYR A 317 -20.35 15.79 -3.56
CA TYR A 317 -20.16 15.07 -2.30
C TYR A 317 -18.69 15.12 -1.88
N GLY A 318 -18.45 15.26 -0.58
CA GLY A 318 -17.13 15.44 0.01
C GLY A 318 -16.96 16.84 0.57
N GLU A 319 -15.75 17.18 0.94
CA GLU A 319 -15.39 18.51 1.41
C GLU A 319 -15.27 19.47 0.21
N THR A 320 -16.01 20.60 0.22
CA THR A 320 -16.03 21.57 -0.89
C THR A 320 -15.72 22.99 -0.40
#